data_ac94ff64a74831de9fd16a477b1c54b8
#
_entry.id   ac94ff64a74831de9fd16a477b1c54b8
#
_cell.length_a   1.000
_cell.length_b   1.000
_cell.length_c   1.000
_cell.angle_alpha   90.00
_cell.angle_beta   90.00
_cell.angle_gamma   90.00
#
_symmetry.space_group_name_H-M   'P 1'
#
loop_
_entity.id
_entity.type
_entity.pdbx_description
1 polymer ?
#
loop_
_entity_poly.entity_id
_entity_poly.type
_entity_poly.pdbx_seq_one_letter_code
_entity_poly.pdbx_strand_id
1 'polypeptide(L)'
;MEIKISKKPVKYEEAIEYLDERVHQVSQNRNEELIWFLEHKSVYTCGVNFNQKDVLDKSVKIVKTNRGGKITWHGPGQLICYFVLDISKRKKDIRKFITAIESSIKIGRAHV
;
A
#
# COMPACT_ATOMS: atom_id res chain seq x y z
N MET A 1 0.38 18.06 1.66
CA MET A 1 0.24 16.58 1.71
C MET A 1 -1.20 16.21 1.99
N GLU A 2 -1.75 15.35 1.15
CA GLU A 2 -3.11 14.86 1.34
C GLU A 2 -3.10 13.61 2.23
N ILE A 3 -4.03 13.54 3.19
CA ILE A 3 -4.27 12.34 3.98
C ILE A 3 -5.66 11.82 3.58
N LYS A 4 -5.68 10.62 3.01
CA LYS A 4 -6.91 9.98 2.53
C LYS A 4 -7.24 8.79 3.42
N ILE A 5 -8.48 8.68 3.85
CA ILE A 5 -8.96 7.56 4.67
C ILE A 5 -10.18 6.96 3.97
N SER A 6 -10.09 5.69 3.58
CA SER A 6 -11.21 4.97 2.99
C SER A 6 -11.89 4.13 4.08
N LYS A 7 -13.18 4.35 4.29
CA LYS A 7 -13.94 3.67 5.32
C LYS A 7 -14.42 2.29 4.90
N LYS A 8 -14.54 2.05 3.59
CA LYS A 8 -14.97 0.77 3.02
C LYS A 8 -13.78 0.08 2.37
N PRO A 9 -13.75 -1.26 2.36
CA PRO A 9 -12.68 -1.97 1.67
C PRO A 9 -12.57 -1.59 0.20
N VAL A 10 -11.34 -1.43 -0.28
CA VAL A 10 -11.03 -0.97 -1.64
C VAL A 10 -10.45 -2.14 -2.43
N LYS A 11 -10.92 -2.32 -3.67
CA LYS A 11 -10.30 -3.32 -4.55
C LYS A 11 -8.83 -3.00 -4.78
N TYR A 12 -8.00 -4.03 -4.74
CA TYR A 12 -6.55 -3.88 -4.87
C TYR A 12 -6.18 -3.19 -6.19
N GLU A 13 -6.74 -3.64 -7.30
CA GLU A 13 -6.45 -3.08 -8.62
C GLU A 13 -6.83 -1.60 -8.71
N GLU A 14 -7.96 -1.22 -8.15
CA GLU A 14 -8.38 0.19 -8.13
C GLU A 14 -7.42 1.05 -7.29
N ALA A 15 -6.97 0.52 -6.17
CA ALA A 15 -6.02 1.23 -5.32
C ALA A 15 -4.69 1.44 -6.04
N ILE A 16 -4.15 0.40 -6.68
CA ILE A 16 -2.88 0.49 -7.40
C ILE A 16 -2.98 1.47 -8.56
N GLU A 17 -4.07 1.45 -9.30
CA GLU A 17 -4.29 2.40 -10.40
C GLU A 17 -4.31 3.84 -9.89
N TYR A 18 -5.01 4.09 -8.79
CA TYR A 18 -5.05 5.42 -8.17
C TYR A 18 -3.66 5.86 -7.69
N LEU A 19 -2.91 4.95 -7.08
CA LEU A 19 -1.55 5.25 -6.58
C LEU A 19 -0.58 5.52 -7.73
N ASP A 20 -0.63 4.73 -8.80
CA ASP A 20 0.23 4.94 -9.97
C ASP A 20 -0.02 6.31 -10.60
N GLU A 21 -1.27 6.71 -10.71
CA GLU A 21 -1.64 8.03 -11.20
C GLU A 21 -1.10 9.14 -10.29
N ARG A 22 -1.22 8.98 -8.96
CA ARG A 22 -0.70 9.97 -8.01
C ARG A 22 0.83 10.06 -8.09
N VAL A 23 1.52 8.93 -8.20
CA VAL A 23 2.99 8.91 -8.38
C VAL A 23 3.39 9.72 -9.60
N HIS A 24 2.69 9.52 -10.71
CA HIS A 24 2.94 10.25 -11.94
C HIS A 24 2.72 11.76 -11.75
N GLN A 25 1.61 12.14 -11.12
CA GLN A 25 1.29 13.55 -10.87
C GLN A 25 2.30 14.20 -9.93
N VAL A 26 2.70 13.53 -8.87
CA VAL A 26 3.69 14.05 -7.92
C VAL A 26 5.04 14.23 -8.60
N SER A 27 5.46 13.29 -9.44
CA SER A 27 6.72 13.38 -10.18
C SER A 27 6.77 14.58 -11.12
N GLN A 28 5.62 15.05 -11.59
CA GLN A 28 5.49 16.20 -12.47
C GLN A 28 5.12 17.50 -11.73
N ASN A 29 5.14 17.48 -10.40
CA ASN A 29 4.74 18.62 -9.56
C ASN A 29 3.30 19.10 -9.84
N ARG A 30 2.40 18.19 -10.23
CA ARG A 30 1.00 18.50 -10.55
C ARG A 30 0.02 18.14 -9.45
N ASN A 31 0.48 17.46 -8.41
CA ASN A 31 -0.34 17.11 -7.26
C ASN A 31 0.54 16.95 -6.03
N GLU A 32 -0.10 16.96 -4.86
CA GLU A 32 0.60 16.84 -3.60
C GLU A 32 0.88 15.38 -3.22
N GLU A 33 1.83 15.18 -2.33
CA GLU A 33 2.13 13.89 -1.74
C GLU A 33 0.88 13.32 -1.05
N LEU A 34 0.82 11.99 -0.92
CA LEU A 34 -0.34 11.28 -0.40
C LEU A 34 0.07 10.29 0.68
N ILE A 35 -0.72 10.27 1.75
CA ILE A 35 -0.76 9.17 2.70
C ILE A 35 -2.19 8.63 2.69
N TRP A 36 -2.35 7.34 2.39
CA TRP A 36 -3.67 6.73 2.22
C TRP A 36 -3.83 5.53 3.16
N PHE A 37 -4.78 5.64 4.08
CA PHE A 37 -5.15 4.55 4.99
C PHE A 37 -6.38 3.85 4.44
N LEU A 38 -6.31 2.54 4.30
CA LEU A 38 -7.42 1.74 3.78
C LEU A 38 -7.30 0.29 4.22
N GLU A 39 -8.39 -0.45 3.99
CA GLU A 39 -8.39 -1.90 3.96
C GLU A 39 -8.73 -2.35 2.55
N HIS A 40 -8.17 -3.45 2.11
CA HIS A 40 -8.52 -4.03 0.82
C HIS A 40 -9.69 -5.01 0.94
N LYS A 41 -10.44 -5.19 -0.14
CA LYS A 41 -11.23 -6.39 -0.31
C LYS A 41 -10.28 -7.57 -0.36
N SER A 42 -10.73 -8.74 0.09
CA SER A 42 -9.89 -9.93 0.15
C SER A 42 -9.21 -10.19 -1.21
N VAL A 43 -7.89 -10.26 -1.20
CA VAL A 43 -7.07 -10.45 -2.39
C VAL A 43 -5.76 -11.14 -2.02
N TYR A 44 -5.30 -12.01 -2.91
CA TYR A 44 -3.95 -12.57 -2.84
C TYR A 44 -3.08 -11.90 -3.88
N THR A 45 -1.89 -11.46 -3.46
CA THR A 45 -0.91 -10.87 -4.35
C THR A 45 0.35 -11.71 -4.37
N CYS A 46 1.10 -11.67 -5.47
CA CYS A 46 2.40 -12.31 -5.57
C CYS A 46 3.40 -11.35 -6.21
N GLY A 47 4.66 -11.47 -5.81
CA GLY A 47 5.76 -10.70 -6.37
C GLY A 47 6.50 -11.45 -7.47
N VAL A 48 7.67 -10.92 -7.83
CA VAL A 48 8.51 -11.48 -8.90
C VAL A 48 9.05 -12.89 -8.58
N ASN A 49 9.09 -13.26 -7.30
CA ASN A 49 9.56 -14.59 -6.87
C ASN A 49 8.42 -15.61 -6.75
N PHE A 50 7.30 -15.32 -7.39
CA PHE A 50 6.15 -16.21 -7.38
C PHE A 50 6.48 -17.56 -8.01
N ASN A 51 6.08 -18.64 -7.32
CA ASN A 51 6.16 -20.00 -7.82
C ASN A 51 4.76 -20.61 -7.81
N GLN A 52 4.32 -21.08 -8.97
CA GLN A 52 3.00 -21.71 -9.14
C GLN A 52 2.79 -22.90 -8.18
N LYS A 53 3.85 -23.56 -7.78
CA LYS A 53 3.80 -24.69 -6.83
C LYS A 53 3.36 -24.27 -5.43
N ASP A 54 3.51 -22.98 -5.08
CA ASP A 54 3.11 -22.46 -3.78
C ASP A 54 1.59 -22.25 -3.70
N VAL A 55 0.87 -22.39 -4.81
CA VAL A 55 -0.58 -22.24 -4.85
C VAL A 55 -1.24 -23.59 -4.63
N LEU A 56 -1.76 -23.80 -3.43
CA LEU A 56 -2.46 -25.05 -3.07
C LEU A 56 -3.89 -25.09 -3.63
N ASP A 57 -4.55 -23.95 -3.72
CA ASP A 57 -5.90 -23.82 -4.25
C ASP A 57 -5.87 -23.00 -5.54
N LYS A 58 -6.03 -23.66 -6.67
CA LYS A 58 -5.98 -23.01 -7.99
C LYS A 58 -7.21 -22.19 -8.32
N SER A 59 -8.27 -22.27 -7.52
CA SER A 59 -9.46 -21.43 -7.71
C SER A 59 -9.24 -20.01 -7.20
N VAL A 60 -8.21 -19.76 -6.44
CA VAL A 60 -7.90 -18.46 -5.85
C VAL A 60 -7.29 -17.55 -6.92
N LYS A 61 -7.87 -16.36 -7.08
CA LYS A 61 -7.31 -15.34 -7.96
C LYS A 61 -6.11 -14.69 -7.30
N ILE A 62 -4.99 -14.66 -8.01
CA ILE A 62 -3.75 -14.06 -7.53
C ILE A 62 -3.37 -12.92 -8.46
N VAL A 63 -3.12 -11.73 -7.88
CA VAL A 63 -2.69 -10.55 -8.62
C VAL A 63 -1.17 -10.47 -8.58
N LYS A 64 -0.53 -10.46 -9.75
CA LYS A 64 0.92 -10.28 -9.85
C LYS A 64 1.28 -8.81 -9.65
N THR A 65 2.31 -8.57 -8.86
CA THR A 65 2.85 -7.23 -8.63
C THR A 65 4.32 -7.20 -9.03
N ASN A 66 4.85 -6.01 -9.22
CA ASN A 66 6.27 -5.81 -9.52
C ASN A 66 7.13 -5.74 -8.25
N ARG A 67 6.55 -5.98 -7.09
CA ARG A 67 7.27 -6.03 -5.82
C ARG A 67 7.86 -7.41 -5.60
N GLY A 68 8.86 -7.51 -4.74
CA GLY A 68 9.39 -8.79 -4.31
C GLY A 68 8.42 -9.51 -3.40
N GLY A 69 8.69 -10.80 -3.17
CA GLY A 69 7.93 -11.61 -2.23
C GLY A 69 7.11 -12.70 -2.89
N LYS A 70 6.67 -13.62 -2.06
CA LYS A 70 5.81 -14.73 -2.44
C LYS A 70 4.34 -14.31 -2.39
N ILE A 71 3.44 -15.25 -2.16
CA ILE A 71 2.02 -14.99 -2.05
C ILE A 71 1.72 -14.32 -0.71
N THR A 72 0.98 -13.23 -0.74
CA THR A 72 0.55 -12.50 0.46
C THR A 72 -0.94 -12.21 0.36
N TRP A 73 -1.67 -12.42 1.46
CA TRP A 73 -3.07 -12.08 1.55
C TRP A 73 -3.26 -10.67 2.13
N HIS A 74 -4.21 -9.94 1.55
CA HIS A 74 -4.69 -8.67 2.06
C HIS A 74 -6.22 -8.72 2.13
N GLY A 75 -6.81 -8.14 3.16
CA GLY A 75 -8.26 -8.14 3.28
C GLY A 75 -8.77 -7.35 4.47
N PRO A 76 -10.09 -7.43 4.71
CA PRO A 76 -10.71 -6.73 5.83
C PRO A 76 -10.08 -7.14 7.18
N GLY A 77 -9.92 -6.15 8.06
CA GLY A 77 -9.23 -6.33 9.33
C GLY A 77 -7.74 -6.00 9.26
N GLN A 78 -7.18 -5.88 8.06
CA GLN A 78 -5.78 -5.51 7.87
C GLN A 78 -5.69 -4.05 7.39
N LEU A 79 -5.23 -3.16 8.27
CA LEU A 79 -5.03 -1.77 7.91
C LEU A 79 -3.76 -1.63 7.07
N ILE A 80 -3.94 -1.01 5.91
CA ILE A 80 -2.84 -0.72 4.99
C ILE A 80 -2.62 0.79 4.96
N CYS A 81 -1.38 1.19 4.87
CA CYS A 81 -1.00 2.58 4.69
C CYS A 81 -0.09 2.70 3.47
N TYR A 82 -0.56 3.40 2.45
CA TYR A 82 0.24 3.70 1.26
C TYR A 82 0.80 5.10 1.34
N PHE A 83 2.03 5.24 0.89
CA PHE A 83 2.74 6.53 0.83
C PHE A 83 3.10 6.84 -0.61
N VAL A 84 2.77 8.05 -1.05
CA VAL A 84 3.30 8.60 -2.30
C VAL A 84 4.08 9.85 -1.92
N LEU A 85 5.39 9.73 -1.87
CA LEU A 85 6.28 10.78 -1.38
C LEU A 85 7.30 11.16 -2.44
N ASP A 86 7.65 12.44 -2.46
CA ASP A 86 8.76 12.92 -3.29
C ASP A 86 10.07 12.74 -2.53
N ILE A 87 10.79 11.67 -2.85
CA ILE A 87 12.04 11.31 -2.19
C ILE A 87 13.09 12.42 -2.35
N SER A 88 13.08 13.13 -3.47
CA SER A 88 14.04 14.20 -3.72
C SER A 88 13.91 15.35 -2.72
N LYS A 89 12.71 15.59 -2.22
CA LYS A 89 12.43 16.62 -1.21
C LYS A 89 12.71 16.15 0.21
N ARG A 90 12.88 14.83 0.43
CA ARG A 90 12.97 14.22 1.76
C ARG A 90 14.21 13.35 1.93
N LYS A 91 15.28 13.63 1.20
CA LYS A 91 16.47 12.78 1.09
C LYS A 91 17.05 12.28 2.41
N LYS A 92 17.02 13.10 3.47
CA LYS A 92 17.65 12.75 4.76
C LYS A 92 16.67 12.27 5.81
N ASP A 93 15.37 12.58 5.66
CA ASP A 93 14.40 12.42 6.73
C ASP A 93 13.30 11.41 6.46
N ILE A 94 13.36 10.72 5.30
CA ILE A 94 12.27 9.83 4.89
C ILE A 94 12.06 8.67 5.88
N ARG A 95 13.13 8.08 6.40
CA ARG A 95 13.03 7.00 7.39
C ARG A 95 12.39 7.49 8.69
N LYS A 96 12.83 8.66 9.17
CA LYS A 96 12.28 9.27 10.39
C LYS A 96 10.81 9.59 10.20
N PHE A 97 10.44 10.12 9.03
CA PHE A 97 9.06 10.45 8.70
C PHE A 97 8.16 9.21 8.72
N ILE A 98 8.57 8.16 8.03
CA ILE A 98 7.82 6.90 7.97
C ILE A 98 7.73 6.26 9.36
N THR A 99 8.84 6.23 10.11
CA THR A 99 8.87 5.68 11.46
C THR A 99 7.93 6.44 12.40
N ALA A 100 7.89 7.76 12.30
CA ALA A 100 6.99 8.58 13.12
C ALA A 100 5.51 8.24 12.83
N ILE A 101 5.15 8.07 11.56
CA ILE A 101 3.79 7.69 11.18
C ILE A 101 3.46 6.29 11.68
N GLU A 102 4.35 5.33 11.49
CA GLU A 102 4.16 3.96 11.97
C GLU A 102 3.97 3.90 13.48
N SER A 103 4.78 4.66 14.22
CA SER A 103 4.66 4.77 15.68
C SER A 103 3.32 5.34 16.09
N SER A 104 2.84 6.37 15.40
CA SER A 104 1.53 6.97 15.65
C SER A 104 0.40 5.96 15.44
N ILE A 105 0.48 5.17 14.40
CA ILE A 105 -0.50 4.12 14.10
C ILE A 105 -0.48 3.04 15.18
N LYS A 106 0.71 2.58 15.57
CA LYS A 106 0.86 1.56 16.62
C LYS A 106 0.28 2.02 17.95
N ILE A 107 0.54 3.27 18.36
CA ILE A 107 -0.02 3.85 19.57
C ILE A 107 -1.55 3.89 19.49
N GLY A 108 -2.10 4.33 18.36
CA GLY A 108 -3.54 4.34 18.13
C GLY A 108 -4.16 2.94 18.22
N ARG A 109 -3.48 1.92 17.68
CA ARG A 109 -3.94 0.53 17.72
C ARG A 109 -3.85 -0.09 19.11
N ALA A 110 -2.87 0.31 19.92
CA ALA A 110 -2.73 -0.21 21.28
C ALA A 110 -3.90 0.18 22.19
N HIS A 111 -4.68 1.17 21.81
CA HIS A 111 -5.85 1.63 22.54
C HIS A 111 -7.18 1.08 22.01
N VAL A 112 -7.14 0.23 21.03
CA VAL A 112 -8.35 -0.34 20.41
C VAL A 112 -8.77 -1.67 21.08
#